data_6f3e3e2aebea886362fea8d84e03b7fe
#
_entry.id   6f3e3e2aebea886362fea8d84e03b7fe
#
_cell.length_a   1.000
_cell.length_b   1.000
_cell.length_c   1.000
_cell.angle_alpha   90.00
_cell.angle_beta   90.00
_cell.angle_gamma   90.00
#
_symmetry.space_group_name_H-M   'P 1'
#
loop_
_entity.id
_entity.type
_entity.pdbx_description
1 polymer ?
#
loop_
_entity_poly.entity_id
_entity_poly.type
_entity_poly.pdbx_seq_one_letter_code
_entity_poly.pdbx_strand_id
1 'polypeptide(L)'
;MTTSNVEFGLDTFGDVTFDGNGTPLPHAQVLRNVVEEGVLADQLGIDFFGIGEHHREDFAVSSPETILAAIASRTSKIHLGSAVTVLSSDDPIRVFQRFSSLNAVSNGRAEVILGRGSFTESFPLFGFELSQYEQLFEEKLDLFAALLKNEPVNWQGSIRPPLRNQKVFPTIESGQLKTWIGVGGSPESVVRAAHYDLPLMLAIIGGSPYRFQPYVDLYHRAYEQLGKPVKPIGIHSPGYIAETDEQAREELWPCFKAMRDRIGRERGWPPMTRAEFDNEIDKGSLYAGSPETVAAKLAPVVKTLGISRFQLKYSAGALGHDKMMRCIELYGQKVIPAVRAALAE
;
A
#
# COMPACT_ATOMS: atom_id res chain seq x y z
N MET A 1 17.72 -14.55 -4.88
CA MET A 1 17.88 -13.08 -4.86
C MET A 1 18.79 -12.74 -3.71
N THR A 2 19.79 -11.92 -3.92
CA THR A 2 20.64 -11.46 -2.81
C THR A 2 19.79 -10.56 -1.91
N THR A 3 19.70 -10.87 -0.63
CA THR A 3 18.96 -10.16 0.42
C THR A 3 19.42 -8.70 0.64
N SER A 4 20.42 -8.26 -0.10
CA SER A 4 21.05 -6.92 0.03
C SER A 4 20.27 -5.75 -0.58
N ASN A 5 19.11 -5.98 -1.22
CA ASN A 5 18.41 -4.94 -1.97
C ASN A 5 16.91 -4.89 -1.68
N VAL A 6 16.52 -5.02 -0.40
CA VAL A 6 15.13 -4.88 0.03
C VAL A 6 14.78 -3.40 0.11
N GLU A 7 13.68 -3.02 -0.56
CA GLU A 7 13.11 -1.69 -0.49
C GLU A 7 12.22 -1.57 0.77
N PHE A 8 12.32 -0.46 1.48
CA PHE A 8 11.50 -0.14 2.65
C PHE A 8 10.66 1.08 2.37
N GLY A 9 9.36 0.91 2.48
CA GLY A 9 8.39 1.96 2.22
C GLY A 9 7.51 2.26 3.43
N LEU A 10 6.79 3.34 3.28
CA LEU A 10 5.70 3.76 4.16
C LEU A 10 4.41 3.84 3.35
N ASP A 11 3.28 3.68 4.01
CA ASP A 11 2.01 4.07 3.43
C ASP A 11 1.01 4.58 4.47
N THR A 12 0.04 5.35 3.98
CA THR A 12 -1.06 5.91 4.76
C THR A 12 -2.33 5.97 3.93
N PHE A 13 -3.47 6.03 4.60
CA PHE A 13 -4.77 6.30 3.96
C PHE A 13 -5.23 7.75 4.21
N GLY A 14 -4.36 8.58 4.81
CA GLY A 14 -4.75 9.89 5.30
C GLY A 14 -5.77 9.75 6.43
N ASP A 15 -5.48 8.90 7.42
CA ASP A 15 -6.32 8.71 8.59
C ASP A 15 -6.61 10.06 9.24
N VAL A 16 -7.88 10.35 9.54
CA VAL A 16 -8.27 11.59 10.21
C VAL A 16 -7.76 11.56 11.64
N THR A 17 -6.70 12.32 11.86
CA THR A 17 -6.04 12.44 13.15
C THR A 17 -6.73 13.45 14.05
N PHE A 18 -6.37 13.47 15.34
CA PHE A 18 -6.95 14.36 16.34
C PHE A 18 -5.92 15.36 16.83
N ASP A 19 -6.38 16.54 17.20
CA ASP A 19 -5.54 17.53 17.87
C ASP A 19 -5.31 17.17 19.34
N GLY A 20 -4.50 17.98 20.05
CA GLY A 20 -4.20 17.77 21.47
C GLY A 20 -5.41 17.87 22.42
N ASN A 21 -6.56 18.34 21.92
CA ASN A 21 -7.82 18.46 22.67
C ASN A 21 -8.79 17.30 22.35
N GLY A 22 -8.39 16.34 21.51
CA GLY A 22 -9.24 15.23 21.11
C GLY A 22 -10.28 15.60 20.04
N THR A 23 -10.06 16.69 19.28
CA THR A 23 -10.94 17.11 18.18
C THR A 23 -10.38 16.59 16.85
N PRO A 24 -11.21 15.97 15.98
CA PRO A 24 -10.76 15.56 14.66
C PRO A 24 -10.24 16.74 13.84
N LEU A 25 -9.10 16.58 13.18
CA LEU A 25 -8.59 17.59 12.27
C LEU A 25 -9.47 17.67 11.01
N PRO A 26 -9.63 18.86 10.43
CA PRO A 26 -10.26 18.99 9.12
C PRO A 26 -9.48 18.18 8.07
N HIS A 27 -10.16 17.55 7.11
CA HIS A 27 -9.54 16.79 6.02
C HIS A 27 -8.45 17.60 5.29
N ALA A 28 -8.68 18.88 5.07
CA ALA A 28 -7.69 19.77 4.46
C ALA A 28 -6.36 19.84 5.24
N GLN A 29 -6.41 19.78 6.58
CA GLN A 29 -5.18 19.75 7.39
C GLN A 29 -4.51 18.38 7.32
N VAL A 30 -5.29 17.29 7.36
CA VAL A 30 -4.76 15.93 7.20
C VAL A 30 -4.04 15.79 5.87
N LEU A 31 -4.62 16.27 4.76
CA LEU A 31 -3.98 16.24 3.43
C LEU A 31 -2.65 17.00 3.41
N ARG A 32 -2.58 18.18 4.05
CA ARG A 32 -1.30 18.93 4.17
C ARG A 32 -0.28 18.15 5.00
N ASN A 33 -0.71 17.52 6.09
CA ASN A 33 0.16 16.69 6.93
C ASN A 33 0.75 15.51 6.14
N VAL A 34 -0.06 14.81 5.34
CA VAL A 34 0.41 13.70 4.49
C VAL A 34 1.50 14.16 3.50
N VAL A 35 1.39 15.38 2.97
CA VAL A 35 2.46 15.94 2.12
C VAL A 35 3.76 16.11 2.91
N GLU A 36 3.70 16.64 4.14
CA GLU A 36 4.90 16.80 4.99
C GLU A 36 5.51 15.43 5.38
N GLU A 37 4.67 14.45 5.66
CA GLU A 37 5.09 13.06 5.96
C GLU A 37 5.86 12.44 4.78
N GLY A 38 5.35 12.61 3.55
CA GLY A 38 6.04 12.13 2.35
C GLY A 38 7.36 12.85 2.07
N VAL A 39 7.43 14.16 2.35
CA VAL A 39 8.67 14.94 2.23
C VAL A 39 9.70 14.49 3.26
N LEU A 40 9.29 14.27 4.51
CA LEU A 40 10.19 13.74 5.54
C LEU A 40 10.74 12.36 5.14
N ALA A 41 9.89 11.49 4.59
CA ALA A 41 10.32 10.16 4.12
C ALA A 41 11.43 10.24 3.05
N ASP A 42 11.35 11.17 2.09
CA ASP A 42 12.41 11.41 1.09
C ASP A 42 13.71 11.88 1.74
N GLN A 43 13.62 12.79 2.71
CA GLN A 43 14.79 13.30 3.45
C GLN A 43 15.53 12.22 4.22
N LEU A 44 14.79 11.23 4.71
CA LEU A 44 15.33 10.09 5.45
C LEU A 44 15.84 8.95 4.55
N GLY A 45 15.68 9.07 3.23
CA GLY A 45 16.12 8.05 2.28
C GLY A 45 15.27 6.78 2.31
N ILE A 46 14.00 6.91 2.66
CA ILE A 46 13.01 5.83 2.54
C ILE A 46 12.72 5.60 1.06
N ASP A 47 12.58 4.32 0.65
CA ASP A 47 12.57 3.98 -0.77
C ASP A 47 11.20 4.25 -1.45
N PHE A 48 10.07 4.14 -0.71
CA PHE A 48 8.72 4.27 -1.26
C PHE A 48 7.76 4.95 -0.28
N PHE A 49 6.86 5.78 -0.81
CA PHE A 49 5.74 6.36 -0.07
C PHE A 49 4.43 6.10 -0.82
N GLY A 50 3.53 5.38 -0.17
CA GLY A 50 2.24 4.98 -0.72
C GLY A 50 1.06 5.71 -0.10
N ILE A 51 0.04 5.97 -0.90
CA ILE A 51 -1.22 6.55 -0.41
C ILE A 51 -2.38 5.69 -0.89
N GLY A 52 -3.19 5.20 0.07
CA GLY A 52 -4.40 4.43 -0.22
C GLY A 52 -5.58 5.34 -0.56
N GLU A 53 -6.46 4.84 -1.42
CA GLU A 53 -7.70 5.50 -1.83
C GLU A 53 -8.85 5.02 -0.95
N HIS A 54 -9.54 5.97 -0.29
CA HIS A 54 -10.75 5.70 0.49
C HIS A 54 -11.78 6.81 0.33
N HIS A 55 -13.07 6.44 0.42
CA HIS A 55 -14.21 7.34 0.29
C HIS A 55 -15.06 7.32 1.56
N ARG A 56 -14.43 7.59 2.70
CA ARG A 56 -15.00 7.49 4.05
C ARG A 56 -14.66 8.74 4.85
N GLU A 57 -15.46 9.04 5.87
CA GLU A 57 -15.23 10.20 6.74
C GLU A 57 -13.97 10.08 7.63
N ASP A 58 -13.50 8.85 7.88
CA ASP A 58 -12.33 8.55 8.69
C ASP A 58 -11.00 8.57 7.91
N PHE A 59 -11.06 8.77 6.59
CA PHE A 59 -9.90 8.89 5.72
C PHE A 59 -10.01 10.13 4.82
N ALA A 60 -8.99 10.96 4.81
CA ALA A 60 -9.02 12.22 4.06
C ALA A 60 -8.67 12.05 2.57
N VAL A 61 -7.96 10.97 2.19
CA VAL A 61 -7.46 10.82 0.83
C VAL A 61 -8.42 10.00 -0.02
N SER A 62 -9.04 10.68 -1.00
CA SER A 62 -9.86 10.06 -2.04
C SER A 62 -9.22 10.13 -3.44
N SER A 63 -8.19 10.94 -3.61
CA SER A 63 -7.46 11.14 -4.87
C SER A 63 -5.96 11.10 -4.61
N PRO A 64 -5.38 9.91 -4.44
CA PRO A 64 -3.97 9.73 -4.08
C PRO A 64 -3.01 10.47 -5.01
N GLU A 65 -3.25 10.45 -6.31
CA GLU A 65 -2.38 11.03 -7.34
C GLU A 65 -2.17 12.53 -7.14
N THR A 66 -3.18 13.24 -6.65
CA THR A 66 -3.10 14.68 -6.38
C THR A 66 -2.12 14.97 -5.24
N ILE A 67 -2.19 14.19 -4.17
CA ILE A 67 -1.30 14.34 -3.00
C ILE A 67 0.12 13.85 -3.36
N LEU A 68 0.23 12.75 -4.09
CA LEU A 68 1.51 12.24 -4.58
C LEU A 68 2.21 13.26 -5.51
N ALA A 69 1.47 13.99 -6.35
CA ALA A 69 2.03 15.05 -7.17
C ALA A 69 2.57 16.24 -6.33
N ALA A 70 1.87 16.60 -5.25
CA ALA A 70 2.35 17.62 -4.32
C ALA A 70 3.65 17.17 -3.62
N ILE A 71 3.75 15.90 -3.20
CA ILE A 71 4.99 15.33 -2.65
C ILE A 71 6.07 15.28 -3.72
N ALA A 72 5.76 14.85 -4.94
CA ALA A 72 6.71 14.75 -6.05
C ALA A 72 7.43 16.07 -6.35
N SER A 73 6.71 17.19 -6.24
CA SER A 73 7.26 18.53 -6.48
C SER A 73 8.26 19.00 -5.40
N ARG A 74 8.29 18.34 -4.24
CA ARG A 74 9.12 18.68 -3.08
C ARG A 74 10.17 17.62 -2.74
N THR A 75 10.25 16.57 -3.53
CA THR A 75 11.12 15.39 -3.30
C THR A 75 11.90 15.04 -4.55
N SER A 76 12.96 14.22 -4.41
CA SER A 76 13.83 13.91 -5.54
C SER A 76 14.21 12.44 -5.69
N LYS A 77 14.01 11.61 -4.67
CA LYS A 77 14.49 10.22 -4.63
C LYS A 77 13.39 9.20 -4.40
N ILE A 78 12.51 9.46 -3.45
CA ILE A 78 11.46 8.53 -3.03
C ILE A 78 10.53 8.17 -4.17
N HIS A 79 10.25 6.89 -4.35
CA HIS A 79 9.21 6.41 -5.25
C HIS A 79 7.84 6.68 -4.63
N LEU A 80 6.88 7.04 -5.46
CA LEU A 80 5.56 7.53 -5.07
C LEU A 80 4.47 6.71 -5.74
N GLY A 81 3.55 6.15 -4.97
CA GLY A 81 2.52 5.32 -5.55
C GLY A 81 1.23 5.22 -4.74
N SER A 82 0.20 4.65 -5.32
CA SER A 82 -1.00 4.29 -4.57
C SER A 82 -0.79 3.02 -3.74
N ALA A 83 -1.57 2.91 -2.65
CA ALA A 83 -1.52 1.73 -1.78
C ALA A 83 -2.90 1.44 -1.11
N VAL A 84 -3.93 1.18 -1.93
CA VAL A 84 -3.98 0.90 -3.38
C VAL A 84 -4.86 1.92 -4.13
N THR A 85 -4.84 1.90 -5.47
CA THR A 85 -5.92 2.43 -6.33
C THR A 85 -7.01 1.37 -6.44
N VAL A 86 -8.26 1.75 -6.16
CA VAL A 86 -9.43 0.85 -6.27
C VAL A 86 -9.90 0.79 -7.74
N LEU A 87 -9.21 -0.05 -8.53
CA LEU A 87 -9.44 -0.13 -9.97
C LEU A 87 -10.88 -0.56 -10.31
N SER A 88 -11.53 -1.36 -9.45
CA SER A 88 -12.90 -1.82 -9.66
C SER A 88 -13.89 -0.67 -9.87
N SER A 89 -13.71 0.45 -9.19
CA SER A 89 -14.61 1.61 -9.21
C SER A 89 -14.04 2.82 -9.96
N ASP A 90 -12.91 2.67 -10.68
CA ASP A 90 -12.31 3.75 -11.48
C ASP A 90 -12.23 3.36 -12.97
N ASP A 91 -11.99 4.32 -13.86
CA ASP A 91 -11.71 4.07 -15.26
C ASP A 91 -10.22 3.79 -15.47
N PRO A 92 -9.83 2.62 -16.05
CA PRO A 92 -8.43 2.24 -16.18
C PRO A 92 -7.61 3.20 -17.06
N ILE A 93 -8.24 3.85 -18.04
CA ILE A 93 -7.57 4.86 -18.88
C ILE A 93 -7.26 6.09 -18.03
N ARG A 94 -8.22 6.56 -17.21
CA ARG A 94 -8.00 7.71 -16.32
C ARG A 94 -6.93 7.42 -15.27
N VAL A 95 -6.94 6.22 -14.69
CA VAL A 95 -5.87 5.77 -13.78
C VAL A 95 -4.51 5.83 -14.48
N PHE A 96 -4.40 5.23 -15.67
CA PHE A 96 -3.16 5.28 -16.45
C PHE A 96 -2.71 6.72 -16.74
N GLN A 97 -3.61 7.62 -17.15
CA GLN A 97 -3.31 9.01 -17.44
C GLN A 97 -2.80 9.77 -16.21
N ARG A 98 -3.44 9.58 -15.04
CA ARG A 98 -3.04 10.23 -13.78
C ARG A 98 -1.65 9.77 -13.34
N PHE A 99 -1.39 8.46 -13.39
CA PHE A 99 -0.07 7.92 -13.02
C PHE A 99 1.01 8.19 -14.08
N SER A 100 0.67 8.26 -15.35
CA SER A 100 1.61 8.74 -16.39
C SER A 100 2.00 10.20 -16.18
N SER A 101 1.04 11.04 -15.80
CA SER A 101 1.31 12.44 -15.45
C SER A 101 2.17 12.55 -14.20
N LEU A 102 1.86 11.76 -13.15
CA LEU A 102 2.67 11.69 -11.95
C LEU A 102 4.10 11.22 -12.26
N ASN A 103 4.23 10.21 -13.14
CA ASN A 103 5.53 9.69 -13.57
C ASN A 103 6.37 10.78 -14.24
N ALA A 104 5.76 11.56 -15.13
CA ALA A 104 6.43 12.67 -15.82
C ALA A 104 6.91 13.75 -14.83
N VAL A 105 6.02 14.26 -13.96
CA VAL A 105 6.38 15.34 -13.02
C VAL A 105 7.31 14.89 -11.90
N SER A 106 7.37 13.60 -11.60
CA SER A 106 8.29 13.01 -10.63
C SER A 106 9.62 12.52 -11.21
N ASN A 107 9.87 12.72 -12.51
CA ASN A 107 11.05 12.18 -13.21
C ASN A 107 11.17 10.66 -13.08
N GLY A 108 10.09 9.92 -13.35
CA GLY A 108 10.09 8.47 -13.43
C GLY A 108 9.91 7.74 -12.10
N ARG A 109 9.53 8.43 -11.00
CA ARG A 109 9.39 7.83 -9.66
C ARG A 109 7.99 7.32 -9.34
N ALA A 110 7.03 7.42 -10.27
CA ALA A 110 5.67 6.96 -10.01
C ALA A 110 5.54 5.45 -10.11
N GLU A 111 4.73 4.91 -9.22
CA GLU A 111 4.29 3.51 -9.22
C GLU A 111 2.78 3.45 -8.99
N VAL A 112 2.15 2.34 -9.31
CA VAL A 112 0.75 2.10 -8.96
C VAL A 112 0.57 0.72 -8.38
N ILE A 113 -0.14 0.61 -7.26
CA ILE A 113 -0.61 -0.66 -6.72
C ILE A 113 -2.11 -0.73 -6.98
N LEU A 114 -2.52 -1.66 -7.81
CA LEU A 114 -3.91 -1.86 -8.19
C LEU A 114 -4.56 -2.89 -7.26
N GLY A 115 -5.70 -2.55 -6.71
CA GLY A 115 -6.46 -3.42 -5.84
C GLY A 115 -7.95 -3.40 -6.13
N ARG A 116 -8.67 -4.38 -5.59
CA ARG A 116 -10.13 -4.44 -5.67
C ARG A 116 -10.81 -3.52 -4.66
N GLY A 117 -10.06 -3.10 -3.63
CA GLY A 117 -10.60 -2.42 -2.46
C GLY A 117 -11.28 -3.39 -1.48
N SER A 118 -11.04 -3.18 -0.19
CA SER A 118 -11.71 -3.95 0.88
C SER A 118 -12.93 -3.25 1.45
N PHE A 119 -13.07 -1.98 1.17
CA PHE A 119 -14.23 -1.15 1.47
C PHE A 119 -15.05 -0.96 0.20
N THR A 120 -16.37 -0.88 0.34
CA THR A 120 -17.30 -0.94 -0.78
C THR A 120 -18.00 0.38 -1.08
N GLU A 121 -17.65 1.43 -0.36
CA GLU A 121 -18.28 2.76 -0.46
C GLU A 121 -18.13 3.39 -1.86
N SER A 122 -17.06 3.09 -2.56
CA SER A 122 -16.82 3.61 -3.91
C SER A 122 -17.83 3.08 -4.93
N PHE A 123 -18.40 1.88 -4.72
CA PHE A 123 -19.34 1.30 -5.65
C PHE A 123 -20.61 2.12 -5.82
N PRO A 124 -21.45 2.35 -4.77
CA PRO A 124 -22.63 3.20 -4.90
C PRO A 124 -22.27 4.65 -5.20
N LEU A 125 -21.11 5.15 -4.70
CA LEU A 125 -20.68 6.53 -4.95
C LEU A 125 -20.43 6.79 -6.44
N PHE A 126 -19.86 5.83 -7.15
CA PHE A 126 -19.53 5.94 -8.59
C PHE A 126 -20.50 5.19 -9.50
N GLY A 127 -21.60 4.68 -8.96
CA GLY A 127 -22.67 4.03 -9.74
C GLY A 127 -22.33 2.62 -10.22
N PHE A 128 -21.54 1.88 -9.46
CA PHE A 128 -21.22 0.47 -9.74
C PHE A 128 -21.98 -0.47 -8.81
N GLU A 129 -22.35 -1.64 -9.34
CA GLU A 129 -23.02 -2.68 -8.58
C GLU A 129 -22.01 -3.65 -7.96
N LEU A 130 -22.18 -3.97 -6.67
CA LEU A 130 -21.31 -4.92 -5.96
C LEU A 130 -21.36 -6.34 -6.57
N SER A 131 -22.45 -6.71 -7.21
CA SER A 131 -22.57 -7.99 -7.93
C SER A 131 -21.58 -8.14 -9.07
N GLN A 132 -21.04 -7.02 -9.59
CA GLN A 132 -20.05 -6.99 -10.65
C GLN A 132 -18.61 -6.86 -10.15
N TYR A 133 -18.39 -6.99 -8.84
CA TYR A 133 -17.10 -6.72 -8.18
C TYR A 133 -15.90 -7.40 -8.85
N GLU A 134 -16.00 -8.70 -9.11
CA GLU A 134 -14.91 -9.46 -9.76
C GLU A 134 -14.77 -9.06 -11.24
N GLN A 135 -15.86 -9.01 -11.98
CA GLN A 135 -15.85 -8.67 -13.41
C GLN A 135 -15.28 -7.28 -13.66
N LEU A 136 -15.68 -6.29 -12.86
CA LEU A 136 -15.15 -4.93 -12.96
C LEU A 136 -13.64 -4.89 -12.80
N PHE A 137 -13.11 -5.61 -11.82
CA PHE A 137 -11.66 -5.64 -11.61
C PHE A 137 -10.94 -6.36 -12.74
N GLU A 138 -11.43 -7.53 -13.17
CA GLU A 138 -10.79 -8.34 -14.20
C GLU A 138 -10.71 -7.61 -15.54
N GLU A 139 -11.84 -7.10 -16.04
CA GLU A 139 -11.87 -6.40 -17.32
C GLU A 139 -11.09 -5.09 -17.31
N LYS A 140 -11.12 -4.35 -16.17
CA LYS A 140 -10.36 -3.10 -16.02
C LYS A 140 -8.87 -3.36 -15.89
N LEU A 141 -8.47 -4.44 -15.23
CA LEU A 141 -7.06 -4.83 -15.15
C LEU A 141 -6.53 -5.28 -16.52
N ASP A 142 -7.32 -6.04 -17.26
CA ASP A 142 -6.95 -6.45 -18.63
C ASP A 142 -6.69 -5.23 -19.54
N LEU A 143 -7.59 -4.25 -19.51
CA LEU A 143 -7.39 -2.99 -20.22
C LEU A 143 -6.16 -2.23 -19.71
N PHE A 144 -5.98 -2.14 -18.38
CA PHE A 144 -4.82 -1.44 -17.81
C PHE A 144 -3.51 -2.10 -18.21
N ALA A 145 -3.44 -3.44 -18.21
CA ALA A 145 -2.28 -4.19 -18.68
C ALA A 145 -1.97 -3.94 -20.17
N ALA A 146 -3.00 -3.77 -20.99
CA ALA A 146 -2.82 -3.39 -22.39
C ALA A 146 -2.21 -1.97 -22.52
N LEU A 147 -2.64 -1.02 -21.68
CA LEU A 147 -2.10 0.35 -21.64
C LEU A 147 -0.62 0.40 -21.23
N LEU A 148 -0.18 -0.51 -20.36
CA LEU A 148 1.23 -0.57 -19.93
C LEU A 148 2.22 -0.85 -21.06
N LYS A 149 1.76 -1.37 -22.20
CA LYS A 149 2.61 -1.57 -23.38
C LYS A 149 3.00 -0.28 -24.08
N ASN A 150 2.35 0.83 -23.72
CA ASN A 150 2.58 2.16 -24.32
C ASN A 150 2.39 2.21 -25.85
N GLU A 151 1.53 1.35 -26.37
CA GLU A 151 1.17 1.21 -27.79
C GLU A 151 -0.30 1.57 -28.00
N PRO A 152 -0.76 1.80 -29.26
CA PRO A 152 -2.18 1.96 -29.52
C PRO A 152 -2.97 0.71 -29.13
N VAL A 153 -4.02 0.89 -28.35
CA VAL A 153 -4.79 -0.19 -27.74
C VAL A 153 -5.96 -0.61 -28.61
N ASN A 154 -6.07 -1.91 -28.84
CA ASN A 154 -7.28 -2.60 -29.26
C ASN A 154 -7.77 -3.42 -28.08
N TRP A 155 -8.98 -3.15 -27.61
CA TRP A 155 -9.54 -3.82 -26.45
C TRP A 155 -11.06 -3.95 -26.57
N GLN A 156 -11.61 -5.04 -26.09
CA GLN A 156 -13.04 -5.30 -26.04
C GLN A 156 -13.39 -6.05 -24.75
N GLY A 157 -14.40 -5.59 -24.08
CA GLY A 157 -15.01 -6.20 -22.90
C GLY A 157 -16.50 -5.88 -22.84
N SER A 158 -17.14 -6.15 -21.70
CA SER A 158 -18.56 -5.95 -21.51
C SER A 158 -18.89 -4.70 -20.69
N ILE A 159 -17.94 -4.19 -19.89
CA ILE A 159 -18.16 -3.07 -18.96
C ILE A 159 -18.01 -1.69 -19.60
N ARG A 160 -17.49 -1.61 -20.80
CA ARG A 160 -17.34 -0.36 -21.57
C ARG A 160 -17.29 -0.62 -23.08
N PRO A 161 -17.53 0.42 -23.90
CA PRO A 161 -17.34 0.31 -25.35
C PRO A 161 -15.91 -0.08 -25.72
N PRO A 162 -15.70 -0.81 -26.86
CA PRO A 162 -14.40 -1.25 -27.29
C PRO A 162 -13.51 -0.08 -27.69
N LEU A 163 -12.20 -0.27 -27.53
CA LEU A 163 -11.16 0.60 -28.07
C LEU A 163 -10.64 0.00 -29.39
N ARG A 164 -10.44 0.84 -30.38
CA ARG A 164 -9.93 0.43 -31.72
C ARG A 164 -8.77 1.33 -32.11
N ASN A 165 -7.54 0.80 -32.02
CA ASN A 165 -6.30 1.51 -32.33
C ASN A 165 -6.20 2.88 -31.62
N GLN A 166 -6.60 2.92 -30.34
CA GLN A 166 -6.63 4.16 -29.54
C GLN A 166 -5.30 4.35 -28.83
N LYS A 167 -4.64 5.48 -29.07
CA LYS A 167 -3.47 5.90 -28.32
C LYS A 167 -3.87 6.76 -27.12
N VAL A 168 -3.31 6.46 -25.94
CA VAL A 168 -3.59 7.17 -24.69
C VAL A 168 -2.41 8.09 -24.35
N PHE A 169 -2.70 9.28 -23.83
CA PHE A 169 -1.73 10.31 -23.49
C PHE A 169 -1.95 10.79 -22.05
N PRO A 170 -0.87 11.26 -21.34
CA PRO A 170 0.52 11.26 -21.83
C PRO A 170 1.09 9.84 -21.94
N THR A 171 2.06 9.66 -22.82
CA THR A 171 2.85 8.43 -22.89
C THR A 171 3.90 8.42 -21.79
N ILE A 172 4.30 7.23 -21.34
CA ILE A 172 5.46 7.08 -20.45
C ILE A 172 6.73 7.43 -21.24
N GLU A 173 7.51 8.37 -20.72
CA GLU A 173 8.69 8.89 -21.41
C GLU A 173 9.82 7.86 -21.47
N SER A 174 10.02 7.11 -20.38
CA SER A 174 11.06 6.09 -20.28
C SER A 174 10.59 4.89 -19.48
N GLY A 175 10.91 3.69 -19.96
CA GLY A 175 10.56 2.45 -19.30
C GLY A 175 9.06 2.16 -19.28
N GLN A 176 8.60 1.58 -18.18
CA GLN A 176 7.20 1.24 -17.93
C GLN A 176 6.75 1.85 -16.59
N LEU A 177 5.47 2.15 -16.47
CA LEU A 177 4.88 2.47 -15.17
C LEU A 177 4.92 1.23 -14.28
N LYS A 178 5.74 1.26 -13.23
CA LYS A 178 5.86 0.14 -12.29
C LYS A 178 4.52 -0.11 -11.62
N THR A 179 3.95 -1.28 -11.87
CA THR A 179 2.59 -1.62 -11.48
C THR A 179 2.60 -2.89 -10.64
N TRP A 180 1.93 -2.86 -9.50
CA TRP A 180 1.79 -3.98 -8.58
C TRP A 180 0.34 -4.40 -8.46
N ILE A 181 0.10 -5.67 -8.15
CA ILE A 181 -1.23 -6.16 -7.78
C ILE A 181 -1.29 -6.37 -6.27
N GLY A 182 -2.22 -5.66 -5.63
CA GLY A 182 -2.52 -5.82 -4.20
C GLY A 182 -3.39 -7.04 -3.95
N VAL A 183 -2.95 -7.93 -3.03
CA VAL A 183 -3.63 -9.19 -2.72
C VAL A 183 -3.80 -9.33 -1.21
N GLY A 184 -5.05 -9.47 -0.77
CA GLY A 184 -5.39 -9.64 0.64
C GLY A 184 -5.55 -11.09 1.11
N GLY A 185 -5.30 -12.10 0.25
CA GLY A 185 -5.42 -13.52 0.62
C GLY A 185 -6.33 -14.34 -0.29
N SER A 186 -6.44 -13.98 -1.57
CA SER A 186 -7.13 -14.76 -2.62
C SER A 186 -6.09 -15.44 -3.51
N PRO A 187 -6.08 -16.78 -3.61
CA PRO A 187 -5.18 -17.51 -4.51
C PRO A 187 -5.35 -17.09 -5.98
N GLU A 188 -6.59 -16.82 -6.40
CA GLU A 188 -6.92 -16.37 -7.76
C GLU A 188 -6.24 -15.05 -8.08
N SER A 189 -6.16 -14.14 -7.11
CA SER A 189 -5.49 -12.85 -7.28
C SER A 189 -3.97 -12.99 -7.39
N VAL A 190 -3.37 -13.99 -6.74
CA VAL A 190 -1.94 -14.33 -6.88
C VAL A 190 -1.65 -14.82 -8.29
N VAL A 191 -2.46 -15.77 -8.79
CA VAL A 191 -2.32 -16.31 -10.15
C VAL A 191 -2.54 -15.21 -11.20
N ARG A 192 -3.51 -14.32 -10.95
CA ARG A 192 -3.79 -13.17 -11.83
C ARG A 192 -2.58 -12.23 -11.93
N ALA A 193 -1.90 -11.93 -10.83
CA ALA A 193 -0.68 -11.11 -10.85
C ALA A 193 0.40 -11.74 -11.74
N ALA A 194 0.63 -13.05 -11.60
CA ALA A 194 1.58 -13.79 -12.45
C ALA A 194 1.17 -13.83 -13.91
N HIS A 195 -0.13 -14.00 -14.20
CA HIS A 195 -0.66 -14.02 -15.57
C HIS A 195 -0.34 -12.72 -16.33
N TYR A 196 -0.53 -11.57 -15.69
CA TYR A 196 -0.21 -10.25 -16.26
C TYR A 196 1.27 -9.87 -16.15
N ASP A 197 2.13 -10.75 -15.62
CA ASP A 197 3.56 -10.50 -15.43
C ASP A 197 3.84 -9.28 -14.53
N LEU A 198 3.04 -9.11 -13.48
CA LEU A 198 3.09 -7.98 -12.55
C LEU A 198 3.58 -8.40 -11.16
N PRO A 199 4.36 -7.55 -10.48
CA PRO A 199 4.74 -7.71 -9.08
C PRO A 199 3.54 -7.89 -8.15
N LEU A 200 3.74 -8.63 -7.06
CA LEU A 200 2.73 -8.97 -6.06
C LEU A 200 2.94 -8.16 -4.78
N MET A 201 1.90 -7.47 -4.30
CA MET A 201 1.88 -6.80 -2.99
C MET A 201 0.90 -7.51 -2.07
N LEU A 202 1.39 -8.22 -1.05
CA LEU A 202 0.58 -8.92 -0.06
C LEU A 202 0.16 -7.98 1.06
N ALA A 203 -1.15 -7.82 1.26
CA ALA A 203 -1.70 -7.08 2.39
C ALA A 203 -1.82 -8.00 3.61
N ILE A 204 -0.80 -8.01 4.45
CA ILE A 204 -0.74 -8.82 5.67
C ILE A 204 -1.13 -7.93 6.85
N ILE A 205 -2.42 -7.79 7.10
CA ILE A 205 -2.99 -6.83 8.04
C ILE A 205 -3.45 -7.44 9.38
N GLY A 206 -3.23 -8.73 9.60
CA GLY A 206 -3.56 -9.42 10.86
C GLY A 206 -3.13 -10.89 10.85
N GLY A 207 -2.87 -11.43 12.02
CA GLY A 207 -2.36 -12.78 12.23
C GLY A 207 -0.91 -12.98 11.80
N SER A 208 -0.40 -14.19 11.94
CA SER A 208 1.00 -14.50 11.62
C SER A 208 1.33 -14.21 10.15
N PRO A 209 2.41 -13.46 9.83
CA PRO A 209 2.81 -13.21 8.46
C PRO A 209 3.20 -14.50 7.71
N TYR A 210 3.69 -15.51 8.39
CA TYR A 210 4.11 -16.79 7.80
C TYR A 210 2.96 -17.60 7.18
N ARG A 211 1.71 -17.32 7.54
CA ARG A 211 0.54 -17.92 6.88
C ARG A 211 0.40 -17.53 5.42
N PHE A 212 1.14 -16.53 4.96
CA PHE A 212 1.18 -16.12 3.56
C PHE A 212 2.22 -16.87 2.72
N GLN A 213 3.06 -17.73 3.33
CA GLN A 213 4.00 -18.58 2.59
C GLN A 213 3.34 -19.37 1.44
N PRO A 214 2.15 -19.99 1.59
CA PRO A 214 1.49 -20.67 0.49
C PRO A 214 1.18 -19.78 -0.72
N TYR A 215 0.92 -18.48 -0.51
CA TYR A 215 0.69 -17.51 -1.61
C TYR A 215 1.99 -17.16 -2.32
N VAL A 216 3.08 -17.02 -1.57
CA VAL A 216 4.43 -16.85 -2.14
C VAL A 216 4.81 -18.06 -2.98
N ASP A 217 4.62 -19.26 -2.46
CA ASP A 217 4.90 -20.52 -3.17
C ASP A 217 4.02 -20.67 -4.42
N LEU A 218 2.75 -20.28 -4.33
CA LEU A 218 1.82 -20.29 -5.48
C LEU A 218 2.30 -19.33 -6.57
N TYR A 219 2.76 -18.13 -6.20
CA TYR A 219 3.28 -17.14 -7.14
C TYR A 219 4.54 -17.65 -7.86
N HIS A 220 5.47 -18.26 -7.12
CA HIS A 220 6.66 -18.88 -7.70
C HIS A 220 6.32 -20.00 -8.68
N ARG A 221 5.41 -20.93 -8.29
CA ARG A 221 4.95 -22.02 -9.18
C ARG A 221 4.27 -21.49 -10.45
N ALA A 222 3.48 -20.42 -10.33
CA ALA A 222 2.84 -19.81 -11.49
C ALA A 222 3.88 -19.28 -12.50
N TYR A 223 4.95 -18.63 -12.03
CA TYR A 223 6.04 -18.18 -12.88
C TYR A 223 6.87 -19.32 -13.47
N GLU A 224 7.09 -20.40 -12.73
CA GLU A 224 7.74 -21.61 -13.23
C GLU A 224 6.94 -22.19 -14.40
N GLN A 225 5.62 -22.31 -14.27
CA GLN A 225 4.73 -22.77 -15.36
C GLN A 225 4.74 -21.84 -16.58
N LEU A 226 4.90 -20.54 -16.36
CA LEU A 226 5.00 -19.55 -17.44
C LEU A 226 6.40 -19.52 -18.09
N GLY A 227 7.39 -20.18 -17.52
CA GLY A 227 8.78 -20.16 -17.99
C GLY A 227 9.42 -18.77 -17.93
N LYS A 228 8.98 -17.94 -16.97
CA LYS A 228 9.45 -16.55 -16.79
C LYS A 228 10.17 -16.36 -15.46
N PRO A 229 11.07 -15.35 -15.38
CA PRO A 229 11.65 -14.96 -14.09
C PRO A 229 10.58 -14.36 -13.17
N VAL A 230 10.58 -14.78 -11.89
CA VAL A 230 9.64 -14.31 -10.88
C VAL A 230 9.79 -12.80 -10.67
N LYS A 231 8.66 -12.09 -10.65
CA LYS A 231 8.63 -10.66 -10.32
C LYS A 231 8.72 -10.44 -8.81
N PRO A 232 9.07 -9.20 -8.38
CA PRO A 232 9.15 -8.84 -6.97
C PRO A 232 7.89 -9.15 -6.18
N ILE A 233 8.06 -9.53 -4.91
CA ILE A 233 6.99 -9.68 -3.92
C ILE A 233 7.19 -8.65 -2.84
N GLY A 234 6.17 -7.88 -2.51
CA GLY A 234 6.13 -6.95 -1.41
C GLY A 234 5.11 -7.34 -0.35
N ILE A 235 5.27 -6.78 0.84
CA ILE A 235 4.33 -6.88 1.96
C ILE A 235 3.94 -5.48 2.41
N HIS A 236 2.65 -5.29 2.66
CA HIS A 236 2.06 -4.17 3.39
C HIS A 236 1.55 -4.67 4.74
N SER A 237 1.95 -4.01 5.83
CA SER A 237 1.50 -4.34 7.19
C SER A 237 1.40 -3.10 8.07
N PRO A 238 0.45 -3.08 9.04
CA PRO A 238 0.34 -1.98 9.98
C PRO A 238 1.49 -1.98 10.99
N GLY A 239 1.82 -0.80 11.50
CA GLY A 239 2.78 -0.68 12.58
C GLY A 239 2.92 0.72 13.14
N TYR A 240 3.66 0.83 14.24
CA TYR A 240 3.97 2.08 14.91
C TYR A 240 5.26 1.95 15.71
N ILE A 241 6.19 2.87 15.50
CA ILE A 241 7.50 2.84 16.15
C ILE A 241 7.60 4.02 17.12
N ALA A 242 7.95 3.73 18.37
CA ALA A 242 8.24 4.71 19.39
C ALA A 242 9.63 4.43 20.01
N GLU A 243 10.06 5.25 21.00
CA GLU A 243 11.37 5.08 21.61
C GLU A 243 11.49 3.78 22.41
N THR A 244 10.37 3.29 22.97
CA THR A 244 10.30 2.06 23.75
C THR A 244 9.08 1.22 23.36
N ASP A 245 9.14 -0.08 23.63
CA ASP A 245 8.02 -1.00 23.40
C ASP A 245 6.77 -0.62 24.20
N GLU A 246 6.96 -0.19 25.43
CA GLU A 246 5.87 0.25 26.31
C GLU A 246 5.20 1.49 25.74
N GLN A 247 5.98 2.50 25.36
CA GLN A 247 5.45 3.72 24.74
C GLN A 247 4.66 3.40 23.46
N ALA A 248 5.20 2.56 22.59
CA ALA A 248 4.53 2.18 21.36
C ALA A 248 3.17 1.52 21.60
N ARG A 249 3.10 0.61 22.58
CA ARG A 249 1.86 -0.08 22.93
C ARG A 249 0.82 0.86 23.55
N GLU A 250 1.23 1.73 24.46
CA GLU A 250 0.31 2.65 25.15
C GLU A 250 -0.21 3.76 24.21
N GLU A 251 0.62 4.28 23.32
CA GLU A 251 0.21 5.31 22.38
C GLU A 251 -0.66 4.76 21.24
N LEU A 252 -0.34 3.57 20.74
CA LEU A 252 -1.06 2.97 19.62
C LEU A 252 -2.41 2.36 20.04
N TRP A 253 -2.48 1.75 21.23
CA TRP A 253 -3.65 0.98 21.67
C TRP A 253 -4.99 1.71 21.52
N PRO A 254 -5.20 2.92 22.07
CA PRO A 254 -6.49 3.58 21.98
C PRO A 254 -6.89 3.89 20.53
N CYS A 255 -5.93 4.29 19.70
CA CYS A 255 -6.17 4.65 18.30
C CYS A 255 -6.45 3.42 17.44
N PHE A 256 -5.64 2.38 17.58
CA PHE A 256 -5.79 1.13 16.85
C PHE A 256 -7.09 0.41 17.22
N LYS A 257 -7.40 0.33 18.51
CA LYS A 257 -8.66 -0.23 19.00
C LYS A 257 -9.87 0.50 18.44
N ALA A 258 -9.90 1.82 18.52
CA ALA A 258 -11.03 2.62 18.04
C ALA A 258 -11.26 2.40 16.53
N MET A 259 -10.19 2.43 15.74
CA MET A 259 -10.24 2.15 14.30
C MET A 259 -10.71 0.71 14.03
N ARG A 260 -10.13 -0.28 14.71
CA ARG A 260 -10.45 -1.70 14.54
C ARG A 260 -11.89 -2.02 14.93
N ASP A 261 -12.38 -1.43 16.04
CA ASP A 261 -13.74 -1.63 16.51
C ASP A 261 -14.78 -0.93 15.58
N ARG A 262 -14.42 0.21 14.99
CA ARG A 262 -15.26 0.88 13.98
C ARG A 262 -15.45 -0.01 12.76
N ILE A 263 -14.36 -0.50 12.17
CA ILE A 263 -14.41 -1.42 11.02
C ILE A 263 -15.12 -2.73 11.42
N GLY A 264 -14.86 -3.21 12.64
CA GLY A 264 -15.47 -4.42 13.19
C GLY A 264 -16.98 -4.37 13.26
N ARG A 265 -17.55 -3.22 13.66
CA ARG A 265 -19.03 -3.05 13.68
C ARG A 265 -19.65 -3.24 12.30
N GLU A 266 -19.00 -2.75 11.25
CA GLU A 266 -19.47 -2.91 9.86
C GLU A 266 -19.35 -4.36 9.36
N ARG A 267 -18.40 -5.13 9.90
CA ARG A 267 -18.07 -6.50 9.47
C ARG A 267 -18.58 -7.58 10.44
N GLY A 268 -19.27 -7.21 11.50
CA GLY A 268 -19.75 -8.14 12.52
C GLY A 268 -18.65 -8.74 13.39
N TRP A 269 -17.50 -8.08 13.53
CA TRP A 269 -16.41 -8.53 14.41
C TRP A 269 -16.62 -8.04 15.84
N PRO A 270 -16.25 -8.83 16.85
CA PRO A 270 -16.28 -8.37 18.23
C PRO A 270 -15.28 -7.23 18.47
N PRO A 271 -15.51 -6.39 19.50
CA PRO A 271 -14.53 -5.40 19.92
C PRO A 271 -13.18 -6.03 20.27
N MET A 272 -12.09 -5.38 19.86
CA MET A 272 -10.74 -5.86 20.12
C MET A 272 -10.39 -5.76 21.60
N THR A 273 -9.86 -6.82 22.16
CA THR A 273 -9.32 -6.85 23.51
C THR A 273 -7.85 -6.43 23.52
N ARG A 274 -7.34 -6.00 24.72
CA ARG A 274 -5.92 -5.69 24.89
C ARG A 274 -5.05 -6.92 24.62
N ALA A 275 -5.48 -8.10 25.06
CA ALA A 275 -4.75 -9.33 24.83
C ALA A 275 -4.61 -9.70 23.34
N GLU A 276 -5.65 -9.47 22.53
CA GLU A 276 -5.57 -9.65 21.08
C GLU A 276 -4.61 -8.65 20.43
N PHE A 277 -4.65 -7.38 20.86
CA PHE A 277 -3.72 -6.36 20.39
C PHE A 277 -2.27 -6.73 20.72
N ASP A 278 -1.98 -7.10 21.96
CA ASP A 278 -0.64 -7.50 22.37
C ASP A 278 -0.18 -8.75 21.61
N ASN A 279 -1.06 -9.72 21.37
CA ASN A 279 -0.74 -10.91 20.55
C ASN A 279 -0.46 -10.55 19.09
N GLU A 280 -1.16 -9.58 18.50
CA GLU A 280 -0.86 -9.09 17.15
C GLU A 280 0.53 -8.43 17.07
N ILE A 281 0.94 -7.73 18.13
CA ILE A 281 2.29 -7.19 18.21
C ILE A 281 3.32 -8.29 18.39
N ASP A 282 3.09 -9.25 19.28
CA ASP A 282 4.07 -10.27 19.63
C ASP A 282 4.23 -11.34 18.53
N LYS A 283 3.13 -11.78 17.91
CA LYS A 283 3.09 -12.93 17.00
C LYS A 283 2.43 -12.66 15.65
N GLY A 284 1.66 -11.58 15.57
CA GLY A 284 0.91 -11.21 14.36
C GLY A 284 1.69 -10.27 13.45
N SER A 285 0.96 -9.57 12.60
CA SER A 285 1.49 -8.66 11.59
C SER A 285 1.44 -7.18 11.99
N LEU A 286 1.18 -6.86 13.27
CA LEU A 286 1.28 -5.50 13.79
C LEU A 286 2.73 -5.23 14.24
N TYR A 287 3.46 -4.41 13.47
CA TYR A 287 4.86 -4.08 13.73
C TYR A 287 4.94 -2.85 14.64
N ALA A 288 4.69 -3.03 15.94
CA ALA A 288 4.73 -1.95 16.92
C ALA A 288 5.75 -2.23 18.04
N GLY A 289 6.53 -1.21 18.41
CA GLY A 289 7.56 -1.33 19.41
C GLY A 289 8.68 -0.32 19.23
N SER A 290 9.79 -0.56 19.96
CA SER A 290 11.06 0.13 19.78
C SER A 290 11.66 -0.23 18.40
N PRO A 291 12.59 0.56 17.88
CA PRO A 291 13.28 0.25 16.64
C PRO A 291 13.93 -1.15 16.65
N GLU A 292 14.52 -1.54 17.75
CA GLU A 292 15.19 -2.83 17.95
C GLU A 292 14.17 -3.99 17.86
N THR A 293 13.06 -3.89 18.56
CA THR A 293 11.99 -4.90 18.58
C THR A 293 11.37 -5.06 17.20
N VAL A 294 11.07 -3.95 16.52
CA VAL A 294 10.48 -3.99 15.17
C VAL A 294 11.47 -4.57 14.16
N ALA A 295 12.74 -4.19 14.22
CA ALA A 295 13.76 -4.73 13.32
C ALA A 295 13.97 -6.23 13.52
N ALA A 296 14.06 -6.69 14.77
CA ALA A 296 14.21 -8.11 15.12
C ALA A 296 13.01 -8.96 14.65
N LYS A 297 11.81 -8.40 14.66
CA LYS A 297 10.59 -9.06 14.17
C LYS A 297 10.53 -9.08 12.63
N LEU A 298 10.93 -8.00 11.98
CA LEU A 298 10.79 -7.82 10.53
C LEU A 298 11.81 -8.63 9.73
N ALA A 299 13.07 -8.64 10.13
CA ALA A 299 14.14 -9.27 9.37
C ALA A 299 13.90 -10.76 9.07
N PRO A 300 13.45 -11.62 10.03
CA PRO A 300 13.10 -13.01 9.75
C PRO A 300 11.96 -13.16 8.77
N VAL A 301 10.96 -12.29 8.81
CA VAL A 301 9.82 -12.32 7.88
C VAL A 301 10.28 -12.02 6.45
N VAL A 302 11.11 -10.99 6.28
CA VAL A 302 11.72 -10.65 4.98
C VAL A 302 12.51 -11.84 4.41
N LYS A 303 13.36 -12.46 5.24
CA LYS A 303 14.18 -13.63 4.86
C LYS A 303 13.32 -14.84 4.48
N THR A 304 12.36 -15.19 5.32
CA THR A 304 11.55 -16.41 5.16
C THR A 304 10.61 -16.32 3.96
N LEU A 305 9.92 -15.20 3.80
CA LEU A 305 9.00 -14.99 2.68
C LEU A 305 9.70 -14.55 1.38
N GLY A 306 11.01 -14.28 1.42
CA GLY A 306 11.78 -13.88 0.24
C GLY A 306 11.28 -12.60 -0.41
N ILE A 307 10.80 -11.65 0.40
CA ILE A 307 10.24 -10.40 -0.11
C ILE A 307 11.31 -9.39 -0.50
N SER A 308 11.01 -8.56 -1.47
CA SER A 308 11.87 -7.49 -1.98
C SER A 308 11.41 -6.10 -1.57
N ARG A 309 10.20 -5.96 -0.98
CA ARG A 309 9.69 -4.68 -0.46
C ARG A 309 8.83 -4.92 0.79
N PHE A 310 9.04 -4.08 1.80
CA PHE A 310 8.16 -3.97 2.96
C PHE A 310 7.60 -2.56 3.07
N GLN A 311 6.28 -2.43 3.22
CA GLN A 311 5.60 -1.16 3.43
C GLN A 311 4.96 -1.15 4.82
N LEU A 312 5.35 -0.18 5.63
CA LEU A 312 4.77 0.06 6.95
C LEU A 312 3.60 1.04 6.83
N LYS A 313 2.38 0.58 7.10
CA LYS A 313 1.23 1.48 7.28
C LYS A 313 1.32 2.09 8.67
N TYR A 314 1.90 3.29 8.76
CA TYR A 314 2.28 3.96 10.01
C TYR A 314 1.16 4.77 10.65
N SER A 315 0.10 5.08 9.94
CA SER A 315 -1.05 5.81 10.46
C SER A 315 -2.11 4.86 11.05
N ALA A 316 -2.77 5.26 12.14
CA ALA A 316 -3.82 4.47 12.77
C ALA A 316 -4.85 5.38 13.43
N GLY A 317 -5.94 5.68 12.72
CA GLY A 317 -7.06 6.47 13.22
C GLY A 317 -6.63 7.79 13.86
N ALA A 318 -6.98 7.99 15.13
CA ALA A 318 -6.77 9.24 15.87
C ALA A 318 -5.30 9.53 16.29
N LEU A 319 -4.33 8.73 15.86
CA LEU A 319 -2.92 8.93 16.21
C LEU A 319 -2.43 10.31 15.74
N GLY A 320 -1.86 11.10 16.66
CA GLY A 320 -1.46 12.49 16.37
C GLY A 320 -0.34 12.59 15.32
N HIS A 321 -0.36 13.68 14.56
CA HIS A 321 0.60 13.91 13.47
C HIS A 321 2.06 13.96 13.97
N ASP A 322 2.31 14.58 15.13
CA ASP A 322 3.63 14.63 15.75
C ASP A 322 4.21 13.25 16.05
N LYS A 323 3.36 12.34 16.53
CA LYS A 323 3.72 10.94 16.79
C LYS A 323 4.00 10.18 15.48
N MET A 324 3.22 10.43 14.44
CA MET A 324 3.47 9.84 13.12
C MET A 324 4.79 10.34 12.51
N MET A 325 5.09 11.64 12.62
CA MET A 325 6.38 12.19 12.17
C MET A 325 7.54 11.53 12.92
N ARG A 326 7.42 11.37 14.26
CA ARG A 326 8.45 10.66 15.04
C ARG A 326 8.58 9.18 14.67
N CYS A 327 7.48 8.51 14.39
CA CYS A 327 7.49 7.13 13.89
C CYS A 327 8.26 7.02 12.56
N ILE A 328 8.03 7.93 11.62
CA ILE A 328 8.74 8.00 10.33
C ILE A 328 10.24 8.20 10.54
N GLU A 329 10.63 9.11 11.44
CA GLU A 329 12.05 9.33 11.78
C GLU A 329 12.71 8.07 12.32
N LEU A 330 12.09 7.43 13.31
CA LEU A 330 12.62 6.20 13.92
C LEU A 330 12.70 5.04 12.91
N TYR A 331 11.70 4.94 12.04
CA TYR A 331 11.69 3.94 10.98
C TYR A 331 12.88 4.15 10.03
N GLY A 332 13.04 5.35 9.47
CA GLY A 332 14.10 5.66 8.52
C GLY A 332 15.51 5.61 9.13
N GLN A 333 15.68 6.18 10.34
CA GLN A 333 17.01 6.34 10.94
C GLN A 333 17.51 5.11 11.70
N LYS A 334 16.60 4.27 12.25
CA LYS A 334 16.97 3.17 13.13
C LYS A 334 16.49 1.81 12.62
N VAL A 335 15.21 1.64 12.29
CA VAL A 335 14.67 0.34 11.91
C VAL A 335 15.25 -0.15 10.59
N ILE A 336 15.20 0.67 9.53
CA ILE A 336 15.70 0.29 8.20
C ILE A 336 17.19 -0.12 8.24
N PRO A 337 18.10 0.67 8.85
CA PRO A 337 19.51 0.25 8.97
C PRO A 337 19.68 -1.05 9.75
N ALA A 338 18.95 -1.25 10.84
CA ALA A 338 19.04 -2.46 11.66
C ALA A 338 18.55 -3.70 10.89
N VAL A 339 17.44 -3.60 10.15
CA VAL A 339 16.95 -4.69 9.30
C VAL A 339 17.94 -5.01 8.18
N ARG A 340 18.47 -3.98 7.50
CA ARG A 340 19.48 -4.19 6.44
C ARG A 340 20.73 -4.88 6.98
N ALA A 341 21.20 -4.52 8.18
CA ALA A 341 22.32 -5.19 8.83
C ALA A 341 22.01 -6.67 9.11
N ALA A 342 20.85 -6.98 9.68
CA ALA A 342 20.41 -8.35 9.96
C ALA A 342 20.18 -9.20 8.70
N LEU A 343 19.88 -8.58 7.56
CA LEU A 343 19.75 -9.29 6.28
C LEU A 343 21.07 -9.55 5.58
N ALA A 344 22.14 -8.85 5.98
CA ALA A 344 23.48 -9.04 5.43
C ALA A 344 24.24 -10.19 6.11
N GLU A 345 23.81 -10.62 7.30
CA GLU A 345 24.30 -11.79 8.04
C GLU A 345 23.70 -13.09 7.46
#